data_ff1a41bfd14ad6978e20e0258694f4eb
#
_entry.id   ff1a41bfd14ad6978e20e0258694f4eb
#
_cell.length_a   1.000
_cell.length_b   1.000
_cell.length_c   1.000
_cell.angle_alpha   90.00
_cell.angle_beta   90.00
_cell.angle_gamma   90.00
#
_symmetry.space_group_name_H-M   'P 1'
#
loop_
_entity.id
_entity.type
_entity.pdbx_description
1 polymer ?
#
loop_
_entity_poly.entity_id
_entity_poly.type
_entity_poly.pdbx_seq_one_letter_code
_entity_poly.pdbx_strand_id
1 'polypeptide(L)'
;MCSYSFGDSWLIGKTNEGKPLPFTLEENSTIHQNIPVHSKEGALCEFRREGCLIRLGAKSIFEYSANNIISLSKGSMLIGLEETENITIQSEFSKLQVKGRFTAIVDCTSNGGFKFIPLEGKGRIIPEQGEQKDIFRGRLTMVLGSPSKLGNAYDIDLLLLLKSSRLINSFPTALPSMKRISLSIYAQQLRLKGKFNALIGDAPTDDNLQMWAFGEEETK
;
A
#
# COMPACT_ATOMS: atom_id res chain seq x y z
N MET A 1 2.96 16.22 5.76
CA MET A 1 3.45 16.31 7.15
C MET A 1 3.47 14.92 7.77
N CYS A 2 4.52 14.59 8.52
CA CYS A 2 4.61 13.37 9.31
C CYS A 2 3.71 13.53 10.55
N SER A 3 2.68 12.70 10.69
CA SER A 3 1.74 12.74 11.82
C SER A 3 2.06 11.72 12.91
N TYR A 4 2.95 10.77 12.61
CA TYR A 4 3.43 9.76 13.55
C TYR A 4 4.75 9.16 13.03
N SER A 5 5.71 8.96 13.94
CA SER A 5 6.96 8.27 13.66
C SER A 5 7.33 7.39 14.85
N PHE A 6 7.61 6.12 14.59
CA PHE A 6 8.07 5.16 15.56
C PHE A 6 9.26 4.38 14.98
N GLY A 7 10.29 4.18 15.78
CA GLY A 7 11.54 3.53 15.35
C GLY A 7 12.39 4.42 14.44
N ASP A 8 13.41 3.85 13.85
CA ASP A 8 14.39 4.58 13.04
C ASP A 8 13.85 4.83 11.62
N SER A 9 13.61 6.07 11.31
CA SER A 9 13.23 6.52 9.95
C SER A 9 13.96 7.81 9.61
N TRP A 10 14.27 8.01 8.33
CA TRP A 10 14.98 9.21 7.86
C TRP A 10 14.59 9.62 6.46
N LEU A 11 14.83 10.89 6.19
CA LEU A 11 14.76 11.51 4.87
C LEU A 11 16.17 11.55 4.26
N ILE A 12 16.28 11.30 2.97
CA ILE A 12 17.53 11.51 2.24
C ILE A 12 17.47 12.86 1.52
N GLY A 13 17.88 13.90 2.21
CA GLY A 13 18.05 15.22 1.60
C GLY A 13 19.39 15.35 0.87
N LYS A 14 19.71 16.57 0.42
CA LYS A 14 20.98 16.89 -0.22
C LYS A 14 21.63 18.07 0.51
N THR A 15 22.97 18.02 0.67
CA THR A 15 23.78 19.16 1.11
C THR A 15 23.84 20.25 0.02
N ASN A 16 24.34 21.43 0.36
CA ASN A 16 24.61 22.49 -0.62
C ASN A 16 25.55 22.04 -1.76
N GLU A 17 26.37 21.02 -1.53
CA GLU A 17 27.26 20.39 -2.52
C GLU A 17 26.57 19.25 -3.29
N GLY A 18 25.27 19.01 -3.08
CA GLY A 18 24.51 17.96 -3.73
C GLY A 18 24.73 16.54 -3.18
N LYS A 19 25.50 16.37 -2.11
CA LYS A 19 25.76 15.06 -1.47
C LYS A 19 24.53 14.61 -0.68
N PRO A 20 24.17 13.32 -0.68
CA PRO A 20 23.06 12.82 0.12
C PRO A 20 23.35 13.00 1.62
N LEU A 21 22.37 13.52 2.35
CA LEU A 21 22.43 13.72 3.78
C LEU A 21 21.18 13.15 4.44
N PRO A 22 21.31 12.16 5.35
CA PRO A 22 20.18 11.63 6.09
C PRO A 22 19.77 12.61 7.22
N PHE A 23 18.47 12.85 7.31
CA PHE A 23 17.83 13.59 8.41
C PHE A 23 16.86 12.67 9.11
N THR A 24 16.91 12.57 10.42
CA THR A 24 15.95 11.80 11.21
C THR A 24 14.53 12.33 10.96
N LEU A 25 13.61 11.42 10.72
CA LEU A 25 12.21 11.75 10.56
C LEU A 25 11.51 11.79 11.93
N GLU A 26 10.98 12.94 12.28
CA GLU A 26 10.25 13.17 13.53
C GLU A 26 8.78 13.54 13.24
N GLU A 27 7.92 13.44 14.24
CA GLU A 27 6.56 13.97 14.16
C GLU A 27 6.60 15.46 13.82
N ASN A 28 5.65 15.90 13.03
CA ASN A 28 5.55 17.24 12.46
C ASN A 28 6.62 17.61 11.42
N SER A 29 7.55 16.71 11.07
CA SER A 29 8.45 16.92 9.94
C SER A 29 7.67 17.11 8.65
N THR A 30 8.08 18.10 7.85
CA THR A 30 7.53 18.31 6.51
C THR A 30 8.24 17.39 5.52
N ILE A 31 7.46 16.62 4.76
CA ILE A 31 7.98 15.79 3.67
C ILE A 31 7.92 16.62 2.38
N HIS A 32 9.07 16.90 1.81
CA HIS A 32 9.16 17.59 0.53
C HIS A 32 9.05 16.59 -0.64
N GLN A 33 8.59 17.09 -1.77
CA GLN A 33 8.53 16.29 -3.00
C GLN A 33 9.93 15.85 -3.44
N ASN A 34 10.02 14.65 -3.99
CA ASN A 34 11.26 14.03 -4.50
C ASN A 34 12.35 13.84 -3.41
N ILE A 35 11.92 13.75 -2.15
CA ILE A 35 12.80 13.40 -1.04
C ILE A 35 12.41 12.00 -0.54
N PRO A 36 13.27 10.98 -0.74
CA PRO A 36 12.99 9.64 -0.26
C PRO A 36 12.92 9.55 1.26
N VAL A 37 11.91 8.84 1.75
CA VAL A 37 11.75 8.44 3.15
C VAL A 37 12.16 6.98 3.27
N HIS A 38 13.03 6.69 4.21
CA HIS A 38 13.47 5.33 4.54
C HIS A 38 12.99 4.96 5.93
N SER A 39 12.48 3.75 6.10
CA SER A 39 12.17 3.14 7.39
C SER A 39 13.01 1.89 7.61
N LYS A 40 13.54 1.71 8.83
CA LYS A 40 14.23 0.49 9.24
C LYS A 40 13.27 -0.61 9.68
N GLU A 41 13.85 -1.72 10.07
CA GLU A 41 13.15 -2.81 10.73
C GLU A 41 12.36 -2.31 11.96
N GLY A 42 11.11 -2.73 12.08
CA GLY A 42 10.21 -2.33 13.15
C GLY A 42 9.70 -0.88 13.09
N ALA A 43 10.22 -0.03 12.19
CA ALA A 43 9.78 1.35 12.08
C ALA A 43 8.43 1.49 11.40
N LEU A 44 7.67 2.50 11.82
CA LEU A 44 6.35 2.86 11.29
C LEU A 44 6.25 4.37 11.15
N CYS A 45 5.76 4.85 10.01
CA CYS A 45 5.52 6.27 9.79
C CYS A 45 4.12 6.51 9.23
N GLU A 46 3.48 7.59 9.68
CA GLU A 46 2.22 8.05 9.10
C GLU A 46 2.39 9.47 8.56
N PHE A 47 1.94 9.68 7.34
CA PHE A 47 1.95 10.96 6.66
C PHE A 47 0.53 11.38 6.34
N ARG A 48 0.24 12.66 6.55
CA ARG A 48 -1.06 13.25 6.23
C ARG A 48 -0.91 14.50 5.41
N ARG A 49 -1.75 14.62 4.41
CA ARG A 49 -2.13 15.86 3.74
C ARG A 49 -3.65 15.88 3.61
N GLU A 50 -4.23 16.97 3.22
CA GLU A 50 -5.68 17.09 3.01
C GLU A 50 -6.20 15.94 2.13
N GLY A 51 -7.19 15.20 2.64
CA GLY A 51 -7.82 14.08 1.94
C GLY A 51 -6.96 12.83 1.73
N CYS A 52 -5.66 12.84 2.10
CA CYS A 52 -4.76 11.71 1.87
C CYS A 52 -4.02 11.31 3.14
N LEU A 53 -4.02 10.01 3.43
CA LEU A 53 -3.26 9.37 4.50
C LEU A 53 -2.37 8.30 3.90
N ILE A 54 -1.08 8.28 4.32
CA ILE A 54 -0.13 7.22 3.95
C ILE A 54 0.49 6.69 5.24
N ARG A 55 0.47 5.36 5.42
CA ARG A 55 1.23 4.65 6.45
C ARG A 55 2.31 3.83 5.79
N LEU A 56 3.52 3.98 6.27
CA LEU A 56 4.69 3.26 5.78
C LEU A 56 5.07 2.16 6.77
N GLY A 57 5.25 0.96 6.27
CA GLY A 57 5.73 -0.19 7.04
C GLY A 57 7.24 -0.18 7.21
N ALA A 58 7.76 -1.16 7.94
CA ALA A 58 9.18 -1.36 8.14
C ALA A 58 9.93 -1.69 6.83
N LYS A 59 11.24 -1.42 6.80
CA LYS A 59 12.15 -1.69 5.66
C LYS A 59 11.64 -1.15 4.32
N SER A 60 10.92 -0.03 4.37
CA SER A 60 10.30 0.57 3.18
C SER A 60 11.06 1.79 2.69
N ILE A 61 10.98 2.02 1.38
CA ILE A 61 11.51 3.21 0.71
C ILE A 61 10.38 3.86 -0.06
N PHE A 62 9.98 5.04 0.38
CA PHE A 62 8.84 5.80 -0.11
C PHE A 62 9.28 7.16 -0.62
N GLU A 63 8.66 7.63 -1.69
CA GLU A 63 8.85 8.99 -2.20
C GLU A 63 7.51 9.52 -2.75
N TYR A 64 7.26 10.78 -2.47
CA TYR A 64 6.14 11.51 -3.07
C TYR A 64 6.70 12.50 -4.11
N SER A 65 6.29 12.34 -5.35
CA SER A 65 6.68 13.21 -6.45
C SER A 65 5.54 14.15 -6.89
N ALA A 66 5.88 15.13 -7.73
CA ALA A 66 4.88 16.00 -8.34
C ALA A 66 3.81 15.20 -9.11
N ASN A 67 2.69 15.85 -9.43
CA ASN A 67 1.58 15.22 -10.20
C ASN A 67 0.93 13.99 -9.55
N ASN A 68 0.87 13.96 -8.21
CA ASN A 68 0.26 12.86 -7.46
C ASN A 68 0.90 11.48 -7.74
N ILE A 69 2.21 11.45 -7.96
CA ILE A 69 2.97 10.21 -8.08
C ILE A 69 3.47 9.79 -6.71
N ILE A 70 3.16 8.56 -6.35
CA ILE A 70 3.58 7.91 -5.11
C ILE A 70 4.46 6.73 -5.48
N SER A 71 5.72 6.78 -5.09
CA SER A 71 6.71 5.74 -5.37
C SER A 71 6.96 4.90 -4.11
N LEU A 72 6.89 3.59 -4.23
CA LEU A 72 7.30 2.63 -3.23
C LEU A 72 8.32 1.69 -3.87
N SER A 73 9.61 1.94 -3.64
CA SER A 73 10.66 1.11 -4.24
C SER A 73 10.89 -0.19 -3.47
N LYS A 74 10.53 -0.22 -2.19
CA LYS A 74 10.68 -1.39 -1.32
C LYS A 74 9.70 -1.34 -0.16
N GLY A 75 9.33 -2.52 0.34
CA GLY A 75 8.49 -2.66 1.53
C GLY A 75 7.01 -2.53 1.24
N SER A 76 6.26 -2.04 2.23
CA SER A 76 4.81 -1.93 2.16
C SER A 76 4.31 -0.57 2.64
N MET A 77 3.20 -0.12 2.05
CA MET A 77 2.49 1.08 2.50
C MET A 77 0.98 0.84 2.47
N LEU A 78 0.26 1.56 3.34
CA LEU A 78 -1.17 1.73 3.24
C LEU A 78 -1.43 3.16 2.76
N ILE A 79 -2.30 3.31 1.77
CA ILE A 79 -2.75 4.59 1.24
C ILE A 79 -4.26 4.72 1.37
N GLY A 80 -4.74 5.82 1.93
CA GLY A 80 -6.15 6.18 2.01
C GLY A 80 -6.41 7.51 1.34
N LEU A 81 -7.35 7.54 0.39
CA LEU A 81 -7.88 8.74 -0.24
C LEU A 81 -9.35 8.90 0.15
N GLU A 82 -9.66 10.02 0.79
CA GLU A 82 -11.04 10.31 1.25
C GLU A 82 -11.91 10.90 0.15
N GLU A 83 -11.32 11.54 -0.84
CA GLU A 83 -11.98 12.12 -1.99
C GLU A 83 -11.61 11.39 -3.29
N THR A 84 -12.38 11.65 -4.35
CA THR A 84 -12.07 11.08 -5.66
C THR A 84 -10.89 11.81 -6.28
N GLU A 85 -9.73 11.19 -6.19
CA GLU A 85 -8.50 11.68 -6.79
C GLU A 85 -8.01 10.74 -7.91
N ASN A 86 -7.02 11.24 -8.64
CA ASN A 86 -6.26 10.47 -9.62
C ASN A 86 -4.80 10.47 -9.17
N ILE A 87 -4.30 9.29 -8.79
CA ILE A 87 -2.92 9.12 -8.36
C ILE A 87 -2.23 8.06 -9.21
N THR A 88 -0.92 8.14 -9.29
CA THR A 88 -0.08 7.09 -9.85
C THR A 88 0.73 6.45 -8.73
N ILE A 89 0.57 5.16 -8.55
CA ILE A 89 1.40 4.33 -7.67
C ILE A 89 2.45 3.67 -8.55
N GLN A 90 3.71 3.75 -8.16
CA GLN A 90 4.79 3.11 -8.90
C GLN A 90 5.76 2.38 -7.96
N SER A 91 6.32 1.31 -8.45
CA SER A 91 7.46 0.59 -7.87
C SER A 91 8.68 0.76 -8.78
N GLU A 92 9.68 -0.11 -8.63
CA GLU A 92 10.89 -0.03 -9.45
C GLU A 92 10.59 -0.19 -10.96
N PHE A 93 9.71 -1.14 -11.33
CA PHE A 93 9.43 -1.45 -12.74
C PHE A 93 7.96 -1.33 -13.12
N SER A 94 7.07 -1.11 -12.18
CA SER A 94 5.64 -1.15 -12.48
C SER A 94 4.92 0.10 -12.04
N LYS A 95 3.89 0.50 -12.80
CA LYS A 95 3.04 1.66 -12.54
C LYS A 95 1.58 1.29 -12.61
N LEU A 96 0.78 1.90 -11.76
CA LEU A 96 -0.66 1.77 -11.73
C LEU A 96 -1.29 3.14 -11.48
N GLN A 97 -2.08 3.60 -12.43
CA GLN A 97 -2.94 4.75 -12.18
C GLN A 97 -4.20 4.28 -11.45
N VAL A 98 -4.54 4.97 -10.35
CA VAL A 98 -5.74 4.69 -9.57
C VAL A 98 -6.59 5.94 -9.54
N LYS A 99 -7.84 5.82 -10.00
CA LYS A 99 -8.81 6.90 -10.01
C LYS A 99 -9.98 6.56 -9.12
N GLY A 100 -10.18 7.33 -8.06
CA GLY A 100 -11.31 7.12 -7.15
C GLY A 100 -10.97 7.46 -5.70
N ARG A 101 -11.90 7.10 -4.82
CA ARG A 101 -11.75 7.13 -3.37
C ARG A 101 -11.53 5.70 -2.88
N PHE A 102 -10.47 5.46 -2.11
CA PHE A 102 -10.16 4.11 -1.64
C PHE A 102 -9.20 4.11 -0.45
N THR A 103 -9.13 2.96 0.22
CA THR A 103 -8.04 2.59 1.12
C THR A 103 -7.47 1.27 0.65
N ALA A 104 -6.17 1.24 0.37
CA ALA A 104 -5.49 0.04 -0.11
C ALA A 104 -4.11 -0.12 0.53
N ILE A 105 -3.65 -1.37 0.63
CA ILE A 105 -2.25 -1.68 0.91
C ILE A 105 -1.54 -1.93 -0.42
N VAL A 106 -0.34 -1.41 -0.53
CA VAL A 106 0.62 -1.65 -1.62
C VAL A 106 1.83 -2.33 -1.03
N ASP A 107 2.23 -3.46 -1.58
CA ASP A 107 3.35 -4.25 -1.08
C ASP A 107 4.25 -4.68 -2.25
N CYS A 108 5.50 -4.22 -2.23
CA CYS A 108 6.47 -4.49 -3.29
C CYS A 108 6.83 -5.96 -3.35
N THR A 109 7.04 -6.45 -4.56
CA THR A 109 7.53 -7.80 -4.82
C THR A 109 9.00 -7.77 -5.23
N SER A 110 9.70 -8.87 -5.00
CA SER A 110 11.14 -8.99 -5.30
C SER A 110 11.50 -8.82 -6.78
N ASN A 111 10.53 -8.94 -7.67
CA ASN A 111 10.69 -8.75 -9.12
C ASN A 111 10.36 -7.32 -9.58
N GLY A 112 10.29 -6.36 -8.65
CA GLY A 112 10.08 -4.94 -8.94
C GLY A 112 8.65 -4.52 -9.27
N GLY A 113 7.68 -5.46 -9.20
CA GLY A 113 6.26 -5.19 -9.23
C GLY A 113 5.69 -4.92 -7.83
N PHE A 114 4.37 -4.98 -7.69
CA PHE A 114 3.71 -4.86 -6.39
C PHE A 114 2.34 -5.54 -6.36
N LYS A 115 1.88 -5.84 -5.15
CA LYS A 115 0.53 -6.26 -4.84
C LYS A 115 -0.30 -5.02 -4.55
N PHE A 116 -1.44 -4.86 -5.20
CA PHE A 116 -2.44 -3.84 -4.89
C PHE A 116 -3.62 -4.50 -4.17
N ILE A 117 -3.87 -4.11 -2.93
CA ILE A 117 -4.81 -4.78 -2.02
C ILE A 117 -5.86 -3.77 -1.53
N PRO A 118 -6.96 -3.57 -2.24
CA PRO A 118 -8.00 -2.66 -1.81
C PRO A 118 -8.79 -3.23 -0.63
N LEU A 119 -8.77 -2.51 0.49
CA LEU A 119 -9.53 -2.81 1.70
C LEU A 119 -10.98 -2.33 1.57
N GLU A 120 -11.14 -1.16 0.97
CA GLU A 120 -12.43 -0.54 0.62
C GLU A 120 -12.23 0.43 -0.53
N GLY A 121 -13.30 0.85 -1.19
CA GLY A 121 -13.22 1.91 -2.18
C GLY A 121 -14.19 1.77 -3.34
N LYS A 122 -14.17 2.82 -4.17
CA LYS A 122 -14.84 2.90 -5.47
C LYS A 122 -13.95 3.64 -6.45
N GLY A 123 -13.83 3.12 -7.65
CA GLY A 123 -13.00 3.71 -8.70
C GLY A 123 -12.43 2.66 -9.62
N ARG A 124 -11.36 3.01 -10.31
CA ARG A 124 -10.71 2.16 -11.32
C ARG A 124 -9.22 2.11 -11.13
N ILE A 125 -8.65 0.98 -11.48
CA ILE A 125 -7.22 0.75 -11.64
C ILE A 125 -6.90 0.64 -13.12
N ILE A 126 -5.89 1.37 -13.57
CA ILE A 126 -5.52 1.54 -14.97
C ILE A 126 -4.03 1.23 -15.08
N PRO A 127 -3.65 0.06 -15.63
CA PRO A 127 -2.25 -0.29 -15.90
C PRO A 127 -1.76 0.47 -17.14
N GLU A 128 -0.45 0.47 -17.37
CA GLU A 128 0.12 1.05 -18.61
C GLU A 128 -0.28 0.27 -19.86
N GLN A 129 -0.52 -1.04 -19.72
CA GLN A 129 -0.96 -1.91 -20.80
C GLN A 129 -2.06 -2.88 -20.35
N GLY A 130 -3.06 -3.07 -21.19
CA GLY A 130 -4.20 -3.94 -20.92
C GLY A 130 -5.44 -3.18 -20.48
N GLU A 131 -6.43 -3.92 -19.99
CA GLU A 131 -7.72 -3.36 -19.63
C GLU A 131 -7.71 -2.72 -18.24
N GLN A 132 -8.40 -1.60 -18.10
CA GLN A 132 -8.74 -1.04 -16.81
C GLN A 132 -9.74 -1.94 -16.08
N LYS A 133 -9.65 -1.98 -14.74
CA LYS A 133 -10.59 -2.73 -13.90
C LYS A 133 -11.16 -1.85 -12.79
N ASP A 134 -12.34 -2.16 -12.34
CA ASP A 134 -12.91 -1.52 -11.16
C ASP A 134 -12.15 -1.96 -9.89
N ILE A 135 -12.05 -1.05 -8.92
CA ILE A 135 -11.51 -1.37 -7.60
C ILE A 135 -12.46 -2.36 -6.93
N PHE A 136 -11.96 -3.55 -6.67
CA PHE A 136 -12.74 -4.61 -6.04
C PHE A 136 -12.18 -4.92 -4.65
N ARG A 137 -12.88 -4.49 -3.61
CA ARG A 137 -12.50 -4.67 -2.20
C ARG A 137 -12.29 -6.14 -1.84
N GLY A 138 -11.19 -6.43 -1.17
CA GLY A 138 -10.80 -7.79 -0.78
C GLY A 138 -10.31 -8.65 -1.93
N ARG A 139 -10.02 -8.05 -3.09
CA ARG A 139 -9.37 -8.74 -4.20
C ARG A 139 -7.99 -8.14 -4.45
N LEU A 140 -6.97 -8.86 -4.01
CA LEU A 140 -5.59 -8.56 -4.32
C LEU A 140 -5.34 -8.70 -5.81
N THR A 141 -4.66 -7.73 -6.42
CA THR A 141 -4.24 -7.78 -7.83
C THR A 141 -2.74 -7.54 -7.91
N MET A 142 -2.04 -8.39 -8.65
CA MET A 142 -0.62 -8.21 -8.96
C MET A 142 -0.48 -7.14 -10.05
N VAL A 143 0.50 -6.25 -9.90
CA VAL A 143 0.89 -5.26 -10.91
C VAL A 143 2.34 -5.53 -11.28
N LEU A 144 2.57 -5.93 -12.53
CA LEU A 144 3.85 -6.52 -12.95
C LEU A 144 4.31 -5.96 -14.30
N GLY A 145 5.62 -5.85 -14.44
CA GLY A 145 6.28 -5.54 -15.72
C GLY A 145 6.42 -4.05 -16.04
N SER A 146 7.13 -3.77 -17.12
CA SER A 146 7.29 -2.46 -17.73
C SER A 146 7.23 -2.63 -19.26
N PRO A 147 6.13 -2.20 -19.92
CA PRO A 147 4.93 -1.58 -19.38
C PRO A 147 4.14 -2.50 -18.45
N SER A 148 3.56 -1.91 -17.40
CA SER A 148 2.88 -2.66 -16.36
C SER A 148 1.54 -3.24 -16.83
N LYS A 149 1.25 -4.45 -16.37
CA LYS A 149 0.00 -5.20 -16.61
C LYS A 149 -0.60 -5.66 -15.29
N LEU A 150 -1.92 -5.83 -15.28
CA LEU A 150 -2.61 -6.50 -14.18
C LEU A 150 -2.48 -8.02 -14.35
N GLY A 151 -1.80 -8.65 -13.40
CA GLY A 151 -1.67 -10.09 -13.31
C GLY A 151 -2.88 -10.74 -12.63
N ASN A 152 -2.62 -11.89 -12.02
CA ASN A 152 -3.64 -12.65 -11.30
C ASN A 152 -4.27 -11.83 -10.18
N ALA A 153 -5.55 -12.07 -9.98
CA ALA A 153 -6.33 -11.49 -8.89
C ALA A 153 -6.78 -12.60 -7.95
N TYR A 154 -6.69 -12.34 -6.64
CA TYR A 154 -6.98 -13.32 -5.60
C TYR A 154 -8.00 -12.75 -4.62
N ASP A 155 -9.06 -13.49 -4.34
CA ASP A 155 -9.97 -13.17 -3.24
C ASP A 155 -9.28 -13.55 -1.92
N ILE A 156 -8.95 -12.55 -1.10
CA ILE A 156 -8.22 -12.71 0.17
C ILE A 156 -9.15 -12.55 1.37
N ASP A 157 -8.77 -13.09 2.53
CA ASP A 157 -9.50 -12.86 3.78
C ASP A 157 -9.16 -11.46 4.35
N LEU A 158 -10.05 -10.49 4.12
CA LEU A 158 -9.90 -9.14 4.66
C LEU A 158 -9.95 -9.09 6.20
N LEU A 159 -10.68 -10.00 6.85
CA LEU A 159 -10.76 -10.02 8.30
C LEU A 159 -9.42 -10.47 8.91
N LEU A 160 -8.80 -11.48 8.32
CA LEU A 160 -7.47 -11.92 8.71
C LEU A 160 -6.43 -10.82 8.49
N LEU A 161 -6.46 -10.18 7.32
CA LEU A 161 -5.56 -9.06 7.01
C LEU A 161 -5.77 -7.89 7.98
N LEU A 162 -7.02 -7.54 8.30
CA LEU A 162 -7.32 -6.49 9.29
C LEU A 162 -6.70 -6.81 10.65
N LYS A 163 -6.78 -8.07 11.09
CA LYS A 163 -6.26 -8.49 12.40
C LYS A 163 -4.74 -8.59 12.45
N SER A 164 -4.10 -8.98 11.35
CA SER A 164 -2.65 -9.25 11.32
C SER A 164 -1.82 -8.06 10.88
N SER A 165 -2.34 -7.14 10.05
CA SER A 165 -1.53 -6.08 9.46
C SER A 165 -1.13 -4.99 10.43
N ARG A 166 0.18 -4.79 10.59
CA ARG A 166 0.76 -3.68 11.36
C ARG A 166 0.43 -2.32 10.77
N LEU A 167 0.28 -2.21 9.45
CA LEU A 167 -0.15 -0.98 8.77
C LEU A 167 -1.54 -0.51 9.21
N ILE A 168 -2.35 -1.42 9.75
CA ILE A 168 -3.70 -1.10 10.25
C ILE A 168 -3.68 -0.93 11.77
N ASN A 169 -3.05 -1.86 12.49
CA ASN A 169 -3.23 -2.02 13.93
C ASN A 169 -2.15 -1.37 14.82
N SER A 170 -0.96 -1.07 14.28
CA SER A 170 0.17 -0.60 15.09
C SER A 170 0.28 0.93 15.18
N PHE A 171 -0.73 1.65 14.71
CA PHE A 171 -0.76 3.12 14.77
C PHE A 171 -1.71 3.60 15.87
N PRO A 172 -1.39 4.72 16.56
CA PRO A 172 -2.18 5.21 17.67
C PRO A 172 -3.58 5.71 17.25
N THR A 173 -3.74 6.10 15.99
CA THR A 173 -5.02 6.59 15.47
C THR A 173 -5.64 5.57 14.52
N ALA A 174 -6.94 5.35 14.63
CA ALA A 174 -7.67 4.52 13.69
C ALA A 174 -7.69 5.16 12.28
N LEU A 175 -7.83 4.31 11.25
CA LEU A 175 -8.02 4.80 9.88
C LEU A 175 -9.35 5.55 9.75
N PRO A 176 -9.40 6.70 9.08
CA PRO A 176 -10.66 7.41 8.79
C PRO A 176 -11.68 6.51 8.06
N SER A 177 -11.18 5.61 7.23
CA SER A 177 -11.99 4.65 6.46
C SER A 177 -12.44 3.41 7.23
N MET A 178 -12.14 3.26 8.54
CA MET A 178 -12.38 2.02 9.28
C MET A 178 -13.82 1.52 9.20
N LYS A 179 -14.81 2.41 9.26
CA LYS A 179 -16.23 2.02 9.09
C LYS A 179 -16.50 1.40 7.70
N ARG A 180 -15.89 1.96 6.65
CA ARG A 180 -16.04 1.45 5.28
C ARG A 180 -15.34 0.11 5.09
N ILE A 181 -14.17 -0.07 5.72
CA ILE A 181 -13.44 -1.35 5.75
C ILE A 181 -14.29 -2.43 6.43
N SER A 182 -14.89 -2.13 7.59
CA SER A 182 -15.77 -3.07 8.28
C SER A 182 -16.97 -3.51 7.42
N LEU A 183 -17.60 -2.57 6.70
CA LEU A 183 -18.66 -2.89 5.74
C LEU A 183 -18.15 -3.73 4.56
N SER A 184 -16.91 -3.50 4.13
CA SER A 184 -16.28 -4.30 3.05
C SER A 184 -16.05 -5.75 3.50
N ILE A 185 -15.59 -5.95 4.73
CA ILE A 185 -15.41 -7.28 5.33
C ILE A 185 -16.75 -8.01 5.40
N TYR A 186 -17.78 -7.35 5.94
CA TYR A 186 -19.12 -7.94 6.03
C TYR A 186 -19.66 -8.37 4.65
N ALA A 187 -19.58 -7.47 3.67
CA ALA A 187 -20.01 -7.77 2.30
C ALA A 187 -19.19 -8.91 1.65
N GLN A 188 -17.89 -8.99 1.94
CA GLN A 188 -17.03 -10.06 1.46
C GLN A 188 -17.42 -11.41 2.09
N GLN A 189 -17.65 -11.46 3.40
CA GLN A 189 -18.08 -12.69 4.08
C GLN A 189 -19.38 -13.24 3.49
N LEU A 190 -20.34 -12.36 3.21
CA LEU A 190 -21.61 -12.76 2.56
C LEU A 190 -21.40 -13.31 1.15
N ARG A 191 -20.48 -12.69 0.38
CA ARG A 191 -20.18 -13.08 -1.01
C ARG A 191 -19.42 -14.39 -1.10
N LEU A 192 -18.36 -14.54 -0.32
CA LEU A 192 -17.41 -15.65 -0.44
C LEU A 192 -17.75 -16.83 0.47
N LYS A 193 -18.53 -16.62 1.54
CA LYS A 193 -18.88 -17.65 2.52
C LYS A 193 -17.67 -18.43 3.05
N GLY A 194 -16.55 -17.71 3.26
CA GLY A 194 -15.29 -18.31 3.73
C GLY A 194 -14.41 -18.96 2.63
N LYS A 195 -14.80 -18.89 1.37
CA LYS A 195 -14.00 -19.43 0.26
C LYS A 195 -13.05 -18.36 -0.29
N PHE A 196 -11.83 -18.37 0.18
CA PHE A 196 -10.75 -17.50 -0.28
C PHE A 196 -9.77 -18.29 -1.14
N ASN A 197 -9.11 -17.63 -2.12
CA ASN A 197 -8.02 -18.27 -2.90
C ASN A 197 -6.63 -17.85 -2.42
N ALA A 198 -6.51 -16.93 -1.49
CA ALA A 198 -5.25 -16.63 -0.85
C ALA A 198 -5.47 -16.09 0.57
N LEU A 199 -4.48 -16.31 1.42
CA LEU A 199 -4.31 -15.61 2.70
C LEU A 199 -3.16 -14.64 2.57
N ILE A 200 -3.26 -13.50 3.22
CA ILE A 200 -2.20 -12.49 3.27
C ILE A 200 -2.20 -11.80 4.62
N GLY A 201 -1.01 -11.55 5.15
CA GLY A 201 -0.83 -10.88 6.43
C GLY A 201 0.64 -10.69 6.76
N ASP A 202 0.92 -9.93 7.82
CA ASP A 202 2.29 -9.73 8.31
C ASP A 202 2.80 -11.04 8.93
N ALA A 203 4.01 -11.42 8.54
CA ALA A 203 4.72 -12.49 9.23
C ALA A 203 5.36 -11.97 10.53
N PRO A 204 5.51 -12.81 11.55
CA PRO A 204 6.15 -12.42 12.80
C PRO A 204 7.60 -11.96 12.63
N THR A 205 8.30 -12.49 11.64
CA THR A 205 9.74 -12.31 11.42
C THR A 205 10.06 -11.51 10.17
N ASP A 206 9.05 -11.14 9.36
CA ASP A 206 9.26 -10.43 8.10
C ASP A 206 8.50 -9.10 8.08
N ASP A 207 9.07 -8.10 7.44
CA ASP A 207 8.49 -6.76 7.37
C ASP A 207 7.55 -6.58 6.17
N ASN A 208 7.49 -7.60 5.30
CA ASN A 208 6.61 -7.62 4.14
C ASN A 208 5.41 -8.54 4.38
N LEU A 209 4.32 -8.23 3.70
CA LEU A 209 3.14 -9.09 3.73
C LEU A 209 3.44 -10.44 3.08
N GLN A 210 3.30 -11.51 3.86
CA GLN A 210 3.36 -12.86 3.31
C GLN A 210 2.02 -13.26 2.72
N MET A 211 2.09 -13.96 1.59
CA MET A 211 0.93 -14.43 0.86
C MET A 211 1.02 -15.93 0.62
N TRP A 212 -0.06 -16.64 0.92
CA TRP A 212 -0.26 -18.04 0.58
C TRP A 212 -1.45 -18.15 -0.36
N ALA A 213 -1.19 -18.42 -1.64
CA ALA A 213 -2.22 -18.70 -2.61
C ALA A 213 -2.57 -20.19 -2.58
N PHE A 214 -3.86 -20.49 -2.60
CA PHE A 214 -4.34 -21.87 -2.77
C PHE A 214 -4.54 -22.12 -4.27
N GLY A 215 -4.00 -23.22 -4.79
CA GLY A 215 -4.23 -23.64 -6.17
C GLY A 215 -5.73 -23.83 -6.42
N GLU A 216 -6.20 -23.49 -7.61
CA GLU A 216 -7.46 -24.04 -8.09
C GLU A 216 -7.31 -25.56 -8.08
N GLU A 217 -8.13 -26.28 -7.30
CA GLU A 217 -8.26 -27.73 -7.49
C GLU A 217 -8.67 -27.90 -8.95
N GLU A 218 -7.79 -28.50 -9.74
CA GLU A 218 -8.15 -28.99 -11.06
C GLU A 218 -9.32 -29.96 -10.86
N THR A 219 -10.53 -29.49 -11.06
CA THR A 219 -11.70 -30.34 -11.16
C THR A 219 -11.47 -31.23 -12.38
N LYS A 220 -11.01 -32.47 -12.11
CA LYS A 220 -10.98 -33.57 -13.09
C LYS A 220 -12.41 -33.96 -13.48
#